data_358ab2b37328fe56cd38f06144d200eb
#
_entry.id   358ab2b37328fe56cd38f06144d200eb
#
_cell.length_a   1.000
_cell.length_b   1.000
_cell.length_c   1.000
_cell.angle_alpha   90.00
_cell.angle_beta   90.00
_cell.angle_gamma   90.00
#
_symmetry.space_group_name_H-M   'P 1'
#
loop_
_entity.id
_entity.type
_entity.pdbx_description
1 polymer ?
#
loop_
_entity_poly.entity_id
_entity_poly.type
_entity_poly.pdbx_seq_one_letter_code
_entity_poly.pdbx_strand_id
1 'polypeptide(L)'
;MAQTEGNRSSRAGERAPPKTHPGCLESTESKAVPREVRQEGGSVKAGRSEGESEAARVPERAKQAASDRAWERAWIDRNIWTDRMLAALDNGVKGDKWFSLIDKVYRAQTLEAAWQQVKSRRGAAGIDGQSIERFAAQAGRYLEELGEELKEGRYRPSPVKRVEIPKADGKTRPLGIPTVKDRIAQTAVKRVIEPIFEKMFLPTSYGFRPGQGCKDALRQVEALLKAGHTHVVDADLQGYFDSIPHPRLKERLKEVLSDGRLLGLLEGWLEQDIVQELRRWTPTGGTPQGAVISPLLANLYLHSLDERMAERGLEMVRYADDFVILCPTAEQAEGALAEVKAWVEANGLTLHPEKTHVGNCCIEGQGFEFLGYRFEAGKRQVRKKSLNVLKDKIRDKTRR
;
A
#
# COMPACT_ATOMS: atom_id res chain seq x y z
N MET A 1 17.16 -33.85 -67.34
CA MET A 1 15.78 -34.10 -67.81
C MET A 1 14.90 -33.48 -66.75
N ALA A 2 14.52 -32.25 -66.96
CA ALA A 2 13.19 -31.78 -67.44
C ALA A 2 12.14 -31.82 -66.31
N GLN A 3 11.90 -30.62 -65.76
CA GLN A 3 10.70 -29.75 -65.91
C GLN A 3 9.49 -30.32 -65.15
N THR A 4 8.79 -29.55 -64.27
CA THR A 4 7.91 -28.45 -64.65
C THR A 4 7.54 -27.59 -63.41
N GLU A 5 7.46 -26.30 -63.66
CA GLU A 5 6.95 -25.24 -62.81
C GLU A 5 5.42 -25.38 -62.54
N GLY A 6 5.02 -24.97 -61.34
CA GLY A 6 3.63 -24.81 -60.98
C GLY A 6 3.42 -23.59 -60.08
N ASN A 7 3.28 -22.45 -60.76
CA ASN A 7 2.92 -21.15 -60.18
C ASN A 7 1.54 -21.18 -59.57
N ARG A 8 1.38 -20.90 -58.27
CA ARG A 8 0.07 -20.53 -57.64
C ARG A 8 0.20 -19.23 -56.86
N SER A 9 -0.24 -18.18 -57.49
CA SER A 9 -0.62 -16.88 -56.99
C SER A 9 -1.48 -17.02 -55.73
N SER A 10 -0.94 -16.58 -54.57
CA SER A 10 -1.73 -16.36 -53.36
C SER A 10 -2.15 -14.90 -53.32
N ARG A 11 -3.45 -14.67 -53.44
CA ARG A 11 -4.12 -13.39 -53.22
C ARG A 11 -3.91 -12.95 -51.77
N ALA A 12 -3.29 -11.79 -51.60
CA ALA A 12 -3.29 -11.04 -50.37
C ALA A 12 -4.70 -10.60 -50.06
N GLY A 13 -5.29 -11.14 -49.00
CA GLY A 13 -6.52 -10.64 -48.43
C GLY A 13 -6.21 -9.40 -47.58
N GLU A 14 -6.66 -8.23 -48.05
CA GLU A 14 -6.69 -7.00 -47.28
C GLU A 14 -7.56 -7.23 -46.03
N ARG A 15 -6.92 -7.16 -44.84
CA ARG A 15 -7.63 -7.08 -43.58
C ARG A 15 -8.15 -5.65 -43.41
N ALA A 16 -9.45 -5.51 -43.35
CA ALA A 16 -10.11 -4.26 -42.99
C ALA A 16 -9.60 -3.76 -41.61
N PRO A 17 -9.46 -2.43 -41.41
CA PRO A 17 -9.04 -1.89 -40.12
C PRO A 17 -10.08 -2.20 -39.04
N PRO A 18 -9.65 -2.38 -37.77
CA PRO A 18 -10.55 -2.65 -36.66
C PRO A 18 -11.54 -1.49 -36.49
N LYS A 19 -12.83 -1.81 -36.35
CA LYS A 19 -13.89 -0.84 -36.06
C LYS A 19 -13.61 -0.25 -34.68
N THR A 20 -13.24 1.01 -34.63
CA THR A 20 -13.21 1.80 -33.39
C THR A 20 -14.66 2.03 -32.96
N HIS A 21 -15.04 1.50 -31.81
CA HIS A 21 -16.29 1.86 -31.16
C HIS A 21 -16.12 3.24 -30.51
N PRO A 22 -16.97 4.22 -30.82
CA PRO A 22 -16.98 5.49 -30.12
C PRO A 22 -17.58 5.27 -28.72
N GLY A 23 -16.86 5.70 -27.68
CA GLY A 23 -17.38 5.81 -26.31
C GLY A 23 -17.19 4.59 -25.43
N CYS A 24 -16.09 4.58 -24.72
CA CYS A 24 -15.92 3.77 -23.52
C CYS A 24 -16.72 4.45 -22.39
N LEU A 25 -17.98 4.05 -22.17
CA LEU A 25 -18.93 4.57 -21.18
C LEU A 25 -19.60 5.92 -21.57
N GLU A 26 -20.82 5.84 -22.08
CA GLU A 26 -21.69 7.00 -22.29
C GLU A 26 -22.02 7.69 -20.97
N SER A 27 -21.68 8.99 -20.89
CA SER A 27 -22.14 9.88 -19.84
C SER A 27 -23.53 10.39 -20.20
N THR A 28 -24.55 10.04 -19.41
CA THR A 28 -25.87 10.69 -19.49
C THR A 28 -25.75 12.10 -18.92
N GLU A 29 -25.73 13.10 -19.80
CA GLU A 29 -25.86 14.50 -19.43
C GLU A 29 -27.29 14.78 -18.88
N SER A 30 -27.33 15.18 -17.62
CA SER A 30 -28.52 15.82 -17.03
C SER A 30 -28.42 17.35 -17.24
N LYS A 31 -29.28 17.86 -18.11
CA LYS A 31 -29.43 19.30 -18.37
C LYS A 31 -29.96 20.02 -17.13
N ALA A 32 -29.17 20.90 -16.54
CA ALA A 32 -29.63 21.86 -15.54
C ALA A 32 -30.03 23.18 -16.25
N VAL A 33 -31.25 23.61 -16.01
CA VAL A 33 -31.83 24.90 -16.45
C VAL A 33 -31.41 25.97 -15.46
N PRO A 34 -30.98 27.18 -15.90
CA PRO A 34 -30.66 28.27 -14.99
C PRO A 34 -31.95 28.96 -14.48
N ARG A 35 -32.06 29.20 -13.18
CA ARG A 35 -33.06 30.08 -12.59
C ARG A 35 -32.41 31.44 -12.30
N GLU A 36 -33.00 32.49 -12.94
CA GLU A 36 -32.73 33.87 -12.65
C GLU A 36 -33.11 34.26 -11.22
N VAL A 37 -32.26 35.05 -10.55
CA VAL A 37 -32.51 35.66 -9.25
C VAL A 37 -32.85 37.14 -9.51
N ARG A 38 -34.10 37.53 -9.19
CA ARG A 38 -34.53 38.93 -9.07
C ARG A 38 -34.01 39.51 -7.76
N GLN A 39 -33.37 40.67 -7.87
CA GLN A 39 -33.16 41.58 -6.75
C GLN A 39 -34.42 42.41 -6.47
N GLU A 40 -34.80 42.51 -5.21
CA GLU A 40 -35.57 43.65 -4.70
C GLU A 40 -34.99 44.10 -3.36
N GLY A 41 -34.79 45.41 -3.26
CA GLY A 41 -34.24 46.11 -2.12
C GLY A 41 -35.32 46.53 -1.10
N GLY A 42 -34.88 46.87 0.11
CA GLY A 42 -35.76 47.40 1.17
C GLY A 42 -35.01 47.71 2.47
N SER A 43 -34.57 48.92 2.56
CA SER A 43 -34.58 49.92 3.68
C SER A 43 -34.47 49.46 5.15
N VAL A 44 -33.46 50.02 5.76
CA VAL A 44 -33.10 50.35 7.17
C VAL A 44 -34.25 50.54 8.17
N LYS A 45 -34.12 49.95 9.34
CA LYS A 45 -34.41 50.61 10.65
C LYS A 45 -33.59 50.01 11.79
N ALA A 46 -32.97 50.92 12.54
CA ALA A 46 -32.18 50.64 13.74
C ALA A 46 -33.06 50.30 14.95
N GLY A 47 -32.62 49.36 15.76
CA GLY A 47 -33.17 49.10 17.09
C GLY A 47 -32.10 48.44 17.95
N ARG A 48 -31.67 49.14 19.01
CA ARG A 48 -30.81 48.66 20.10
C ARG A 48 -31.58 47.70 20.99
N SER A 49 -30.99 46.53 21.35
CA SER A 49 -31.16 45.89 22.67
C SER A 49 -30.06 44.83 22.90
N GLU A 50 -29.32 45.08 23.93
CA GLU A 50 -28.78 44.22 24.98
C GLU A 50 -28.25 42.81 24.67
N GLY A 51 -27.03 42.59 25.15
CA GLY A 51 -26.14 41.47 25.02
C GLY A 51 -26.68 40.11 25.48
N GLU A 52 -26.50 39.18 24.57
CA GLU A 52 -26.28 37.79 24.92
C GLU A 52 -25.04 37.35 24.17
N SER A 53 -24.11 36.73 24.91
CA SER A 53 -22.82 36.24 24.36
C SER A 53 -23.10 35.15 23.32
N GLU A 54 -22.95 35.49 22.08
CA GLU A 54 -23.02 34.57 20.96
C GLU A 54 -21.79 33.66 21.02
N ALA A 55 -21.94 32.48 21.64
CA ALA A 55 -20.97 31.41 21.55
C ALA A 55 -20.76 31.12 20.04
N ALA A 56 -19.57 31.35 19.58
CA ALA A 56 -19.18 31.22 18.17
C ALA A 56 -19.63 29.86 17.64
N ARG A 57 -20.67 29.83 16.80
CA ARG A 57 -21.12 28.63 16.12
C ARG A 57 -20.04 28.21 15.12
N VAL A 58 -19.37 27.10 15.43
CA VAL A 58 -18.40 26.48 14.52
C VAL A 58 -19.14 26.15 13.21
N PRO A 59 -18.68 26.61 12.05
CA PRO A 59 -19.33 26.34 10.77
C PRO A 59 -19.49 24.82 10.54
N GLU A 60 -20.62 24.40 9.99
CA GLU A 60 -20.89 22.98 9.70
C GLU A 60 -19.79 22.29 8.89
N ARG A 61 -19.16 23.00 7.93
CA ARG A 61 -17.98 22.53 7.20
C ARG A 61 -16.79 22.21 8.11
N ALA A 62 -16.58 22.96 9.20
CA ALA A 62 -15.52 22.69 10.16
C ALA A 62 -15.87 21.51 11.08
N LYS A 63 -17.17 21.30 11.37
CA LYS A 63 -17.65 20.11 12.11
C LYS A 63 -17.54 18.85 11.24
N GLN A 64 -17.83 18.92 9.94
CA GLN A 64 -17.71 17.82 9.00
C GLN A 64 -16.24 17.44 8.76
N ALA A 65 -15.36 18.43 8.56
CA ALA A 65 -13.92 18.20 8.46
C ALA A 65 -13.27 17.70 9.76
N ALA A 66 -13.85 17.99 10.92
CA ALA A 66 -13.42 17.43 12.20
C ALA A 66 -13.94 16.00 12.40
N SER A 67 -15.16 15.70 11.94
CA SER A 67 -15.77 14.36 11.90
C SER A 67 -14.99 13.43 10.97
N ASP A 68 -14.63 13.91 9.78
CA ASP A 68 -13.85 13.15 8.78
C ASP A 68 -12.44 12.84 9.32
N ARG A 69 -11.79 13.82 9.96
CA ARG A 69 -10.49 13.60 10.64
C ARG A 69 -10.56 12.68 11.85
N ALA A 70 -11.66 12.70 12.61
CA ALA A 70 -11.86 11.78 13.73
C ALA A 70 -12.06 10.33 13.22
N TRP A 71 -12.73 10.16 12.07
CA TRP A 71 -12.94 8.87 11.45
C TRP A 71 -11.63 8.29 10.85
N GLU A 72 -10.85 9.11 10.16
CA GLU A 72 -9.54 8.76 9.62
C GLU A 72 -8.55 8.26 10.67
N ARG A 73 -8.76 8.62 11.95
CA ARG A 73 -7.89 8.27 13.09
C ARG A 73 -8.47 7.25 14.04
N ALA A 74 -9.65 6.70 13.77
CA ALA A 74 -10.30 5.72 14.65
C ALA A 74 -9.44 4.46 14.87
N TRP A 75 -8.50 4.16 13.98
CA TRP A 75 -7.56 3.05 14.09
C TRP A 75 -6.34 3.34 14.96
N ILE A 76 -6.06 4.62 15.30
CA ILE A 76 -4.93 5.01 16.16
C ILE A 76 -5.26 4.66 17.62
N ASP A 77 -4.39 3.89 18.26
CA ASP A 77 -4.56 3.51 19.66
C ASP A 77 -4.26 4.67 20.59
N ARG A 78 -5.31 5.17 21.25
CA ARG A 78 -5.25 6.31 22.19
C ARG A 78 -4.44 6.00 23.47
N ASN A 79 -4.23 4.75 23.80
CA ASN A 79 -3.36 4.37 24.93
C ASN A 79 -1.87 4.53 24.58
N ILE A 80 -1.54 4.52 23.30
CA ILE A 80 -0.16 4.70 22.81
C ILE A 80 0.03 6.15 22.35
N TRP A 81 -0.90 6.68 21.56
CA TRP A 81 -0.89 8.02 21.00
C TRP A 81 -1.66 9.00 21.90
N THR A 82 -0.91 9.72 22.75
CA THR A 82 -1.49 10.75 23.64
C THR A 82 -1.98 11.94 22.85
N ASP A 83 -2.87 12.76 23.44
CA ASP A 83 -3.37 13.98 22.80
C ASP A 83 -2.23 14.92 22.37
N ARG A 84 -1.15 14.99 23.16
CA ARG A 84 0.05 15.76 22.79
C ARG A 84 0.73 15.22 21.52
N MET A 85 0.83 13.89 21.36
CA MET A 85 1.39 13.27 20.15
C MET A 85 0.48 13.48 18.95
N LEU A 86 -0.83 13.42 19.15
CA LEU A 86 -1.81 13.69 18.10
C LEU A 86 -1.77 15.15 17.66
N ALA A 87 -1.67 16.08 18.60
CA ALA A 87 -1.47 17.50 18.30
C ALA A 87 -0.14 17.72 17.53
N ALA A 88 0.93 17.03 17.90
CA ALA A 88 2.19 17.07 17.18
C ALA A 88 2.09 16.45 15.76
N LEU A 89 1.28 15.40 15.62
CA LEU A 89 0.98 14.82 14.31
C LEU A 89 0.28 15.84 13.40
N ASP A 90 -0.64 16.65 13.94
CA ASP A 90 -1.37 17.67 13.18
C ASP A 90 -0.51 18.87 12.81
N ASN A 91 0.20 19.41 13.80
CA ASN A 91 0.90 20.69 13.70
C ASN A 91 2.35 20.54 13.22
N GLY A 92 2.85 19.32 13.09
CA GLY A 92 4.27 19.03 12.88
C GLY A 92 5.06 18.99 14.17
N VAL A 93 6.30 18.52 14.07
CA VAL A 93 7.27 18.48 15.16
C VAL A 93 8.42 19.44 14.89
N LYS A 94 9.06 19.96 15.93
CA LYS A 94 10.20 20.87 15.75
C LYS A 94 11.33 20.16 14.98
N GLY A 95 11.74 20.76 13.85
CA GLY A 95 12.78 20.22 12.98
C GLY A 95 12.31 19.07 12.10
N ASP A 96 11.00 18.91 11.91
CA ASP A 96 10.32 17.96 11.00
C ASP A 96 10.69 16.48 11.19
N LYS A 97 11.43 16.14 12.26
CA LYS A 97 11.82 14.76 12.57
C LYS A 97 11.34 14.33 13.94
N TRP A 98 10.72 13.17 13.98
CA TRP A 98 10.21 12.59 15.21
C TRP A 98 11.33 12.00 16.06
N PHE A 99 11.36 12.36 17.34
CA PHE A 99 12.33 11.92 18.33
C PHE A 99 11.63 11.37 19.59
N SER A 100 12.37 10.71 20.48
CA SER A 100 11.84 10.14 21.73
C SER A 100 10.61 9.24 21.52
N LEU A 101 10.70 8.31 20.56
CA LEU A 101 9.63 7.36 20.26
C LEU A 101 9.84 6.02 20.96
N ILE A 102 11.08 5.63 21.25
CA ILE A 102 11.40 4.33 21.85
C ILE A 102 10.75 4.14 23.22
N ASP A 103 10.58 5.20 24.01
CA ASP A 103 9.90 5.15 25.30
C ASP A 103 8.41 4.80 25.19
N LYS A 104 7.80 5.01 24.03
CA LYS A 104 6.42 4.59 23.73
C LYS A 104 6.36 3.11 23.35
N VAL A 105 7.43 2.58 22.75
CA VAL A 105 7.50 1.19 22.29
C VAL A 105 7.55 0.23 23.47
N TYR A 106 8.42 0.47 24.46
CA TYR A 106 8.59 -0.46 25.59
C TYR A 106 7.57 -0.28 26.73
N ARG A 107 6.58 0.61 26.60
CA ARG A 107 5.48 0.70 27.58
C ARG A 107 4.71 -0.60 27.68
N ALA A 108 4.38 -1.02 28.89
CA ALA A 108 3.63 -2.25 29.12
C ALA A 108 2.31 -2.30 28.31
N GLN A 109 1.58 -1.18 28.23
CA GLN A 109 0.34 -1.07 27.44
C GLN A 109 0.58 -1.28 25.94
N THR A 110 1.69 -0.75 25.39
CA THR A 110 2.04 -0.92 23.98
C THR A 110 2.41 -2.37 23.67
N LEU A 111 3.21 -2.99 24.55
CA LEU A 111 3.61 -4.39 24.41
C LEU A 111 2.42 -5.33 24.56
N GLU A 112 1.53 -5.07 25.50
CA GLU A 112 0.29 -5.84 25.66
C GLU A 112 -0.62 -5.72 24.43
N ALA A 113 -0.85 -4.50 23.92
CA ALA A 113 -1.62 -4.30 22.69
C ALA A 113 -0.97 -4.99 21.48
N ALA A 114 0.35 -4.96 21.38
CA ALA A 114 1.11 -5.68 20.35
C ALA A 114 0.96 -7.20 20.49
N TRP A 115 1.04 -7.72 21.71
CA TRP A 115 0.82 -9.14 21.99
C TRP A 115 -0.57 -9.60 21.60
N GLN A 116 -1.63 -8.88 21.99
CA GLN A 116 -3.01 -9.21 21.63
C GLN A 116 -3.19 -9.27 20.11
N GLN A 117 -2.57 -8.35 19.37
CA GLN A 117 -2.59 -8.35 17.91
C GLN A 117 -1.85 -9.56 17.33
N VAL A 118 -0.67 -9.93 17.86
CA VAL A 118 0.10 -11.11 17.41
C VAL A 118 -0.66 -12.38 17.73
N LYS A 119 -1.25 -12.50 18.92
CA LYS A 119 -2.06 -13.62 19.38
C LYS A 119 -3.29 -13.83 18.48
N SER A 120 -4.02 -12.75 18.13
CA SER A 120 -5.22 -12.84 17.29
C SER A 120 -4.94 -13.31 15.87
N ARG A 121 -3.78 -12.94 15.32
CA ARG A 121 -3.37 -13.34 13.95
C ARG A 121 -2.96 -14.79 13.85
N ARG A 122 -2.70 -15.45 14.98
CA ARG A 122 -2.15 -16.80 15.04
C ARG A 122 -0.94 -16.94 14.10
N GLY A 123 -0.16 -17.92 14.14
CA GLY A 123 0.98 -18.03 13.23
C GLY A 123 1.94 -19.09 13.71
N ALA A 124 2.74 -19.61 12.79
CA ALA A 124 3.74 -20.61 13.08
C ALA A 124 4.82 -20.09 14.05
N ALA A 125 5.46 -20.99 14.79
CA ALA A 125 6.63 -20.70 15.59
C ALA A 125 7.82 -20.28 14.72
N GLY A 126 8.64 -19.34 15.22
CA GLY A 126 9.90 -18.94 14.60
C GLY A 126 10.98 -19.99 14.71
N ILE A 127 12.23 -19.55 14.63
CA ILE A 127 13.41 -20.43 14.72
C ILE A 127 13.56 -21.05 16.12
N ASP A 128 13.04 -20.39 17.15
CA ASP A 128 13.07 -20.81 18.56
C ASP A 128 12.05 -21.93 18.89
N GLY A 129 11.16 -22.26 17.97
CA GLY A 129 10.10 -23.24 18.17
C GLY A 129 9.02 -22.82 19.19
N GLN A 130 9.04 -21.55 19.67
CA GLN A 130 8.04 -21.02 20.60
C GLN A 130 6.73 -20.72 19.86
N SER A 131 5.65 -21.48 20.18
CA SER A 131 4.32 -21.23 19.63
C SER A 131 3.59 -20.09 20.36
N ILE A 132 2.51 -19.60 19.76
CA ILE A 132 1.62 -18.59 20.38
C ILE A 132 1.06 -19.10 21.72
N GLU A 133 0.69 -20.37 21.81
CA GLU A 133 0.13 -20.99 23.01
C GLU A 133 1.18 -21.10 24.12
N ARG A 134 2.42 -21.49 23.78
CA ARG A 134 3.54 -21.53 24.75
C ARG A 134 3.88 -20.13 25.26
N PHE A 135 3.89 -19.14 24.38
CA PHE A 135 4.09 -17.74 24.79
C PHE A 135 2.95 -17.28 25.72
N ALA A 136 1.70 -17.59 25.37
CA ALA A 136 0.51 -17.20 26.14
C ALA A 136 0.53 -17.73 27.58
N ALA A 137 1.09 -18.91 27.81
CA ALA A 137 1.18 -19.51 29.15
C ALA A 137 2.01 -18.68 30.15
N GLN A 138 2.94 -17.84 29.65
CA GLN A 138 3.81 -17.00 30.47
C GLN A 138 3.94 -15.57 29.89
N ALA A 139 2.89 -15.08 29.23
CA ALA A 139 2.93 -13.83 28.47
C ALA A 139 3.37 -12.64 29.34
N GLY A 140 2.83 -12.51 30.58
CA GLY A 140 3.21 -11.43 31.49
C GLY A 140 4.73 -11.33 31.69
N ARG A 141 5.38 -12.46 32.04
CA ARG A 141 6.82 -12.51 32.23
C ARG A 141 7.60 -12.15 30.94
N TYR A 142 7.23 -12.76 29.82
CA TYR A 142 7.94 -12.50 28.55
C TYR A 142 7.75 -11.07 28.05
N LEU A 143 6.62 -10.42 28.32
CA LEU A 143 6.39 -9.02 27.97
C LEU A 143 7.21 -8.08 28.87
N GLU A 144 7.30 -8.38 30.17
CA GLU A 144 8.15 -7.62 31.10
C GLU A 144 9.62 -7.72 30.70
N GLU A 145 10.14 -8.93 30.48
CA GLU A 145 11.52 -9.17 30.00
C GLU A 145 11.79 -8.42 28.69
N LEU A 146 10.86 -8.48 27.71
CA LEU A 146 10.99 -7.73 26.46
C LEU A 146 11.01 -6.21 26.69
N GLY A 147 10.14 -5.72 27.58
CA GLY A 147 10.10 -4.30 27.94
C GLY A 147 11.42 -3.80 28.54
N GLU A 148 12.01 -4.57 29.44
CA GLU A 148 13.31 -4.26 30.04
C GLU A 148 14.45 -4.31 29.01
N GLU A 149 14.48 -5.34 28.16
CA GLU A 149 15.48 -5.44 27.09
C GLU A 149 15.40 -4.26 26.13
N LEU A 150 14.19 -3.87 25.72
CA LEU A 150 13.97 -2.70 24.86
C LEU A 150 14.37 -1.41 25.57
N LYS A 151 14.00 -1.25 26.85
CA LYS A 151 14.33 -0.08 27.66
C LYS A 151 15.83 0.09 27.85
N GLU A 152 16.57 -0.98 28.08
CA GLU A 152 18.00 -0.96 28.30
C GLU A 152 18.84 -1.04 27.01
N GLY A 153 18.20 -1.25 25.86
CA GLY A 153 18.87 -1.40 24.56
C GLY A 153 19.58 -2.74 24.40
N ARG A 154 19.22 -3.74 25.19
CA ARG A 154 19.78 -5.11 25.14
C ARG A 154 19.05 -6.02 24.15
N TYR A 155 17.83 -5.66 23.74
CA TYR A 155 17.08 -6.44 22.76
C TYR A 155 17.87 -6.60 21.46
N ARG A 156 17.91 -7.83 20.96
CA ARG A 156 18.49 -8.19 19.65
C ARG A 156 17.51 -9.06 18.89
N PRO A 157 17.25 -8.78 17.60
CA PRO A 157 16.41 -9.63 16.76
C PRO A 157 16.98 -11.05 16.66
N SER A 158 16.10 -12.04 16.72
CA SER A 158 16.46 -13.45 16.45
C SER A 158 16.50 -13.70 14.94
N PRO A 159 17.25 -14.70 14.45
CA PRO A 159 17.22 -15.07 13.05
C PRO A 159 15.80 -15.40 12.56
N VAL A 160 15.48 -15.03 11.32
CA VAL A 160 14.20 -15.34 10.68
C VAL A 160 14.24 -16.74 10.11
N LYS A 161 13.28 -17.58 10.49
CA LYS A 161 13.07 -18.90 9.85
C LYS A 161 12.43 -18.69 8.48
N ARG A 162 13.13 -19.07 7.39
CA ARG A 162 12.59 -19.03 6.03
C ARG A 162 11.97 -20.35 5.65
N VAL A 163 10.78 -20.31 5.06
CA VAL A 163 10.07 -21.45 4.50
C VAL A 163 9.60 -21.12 3.08
N GLU A 164 9.54 -22.13 2.22
CA GLU A 164 9.04 -21.97 0.86
C GLU A 164 7.54 -22.31 0.82
N ILE A 165 6.71 -21.37 0.34
CA ILE A 165 5.28 -21.57 0.16
C ILE A 165 4.98 -21.83 -1.31
N PRO A 166 4.30 -22.93 -1.68
CA PRO A 166 3.91 -23.20 -3.05
C PRO A 166 2.98 -22.11 -3.61
N LYS A 167 3.26 -21.65 -4.83
CA LYS A 167 2.34 -20.83 -5.63
C LYS A 167 1.46 -21.72 -6.51
N ALA A 168 0.32 -21.17 -6.94
CA ALA A 168 -0.62 -21.89 -7.83
C ALA A 168 -0.04 -22.22 -9.24
N ASP A 169 1.09 -21.61 -9.60
CA ASP A 169 1.82 -21.84 -10.85
C ASP A 169 2.96 -22.87 -10.72
N GLY A 170 3.02 -23.60 -9.60
CA GLY A 170 4.07 -24.59 -9.30
C GLY A 170 5.40 -23.98 -8.81
N LYS A 171 5.54 -22.66 -8.82
CA LYS A 171 6.68 -21.96 -8.23
C LYS A 171 6.50 -21.85 -6.72
N THR A 172 7.56 -21.53 -6.01
CA THR A 172 7.51 -21.19 -4.59
C THR A 172 7.69 -19.70 -4.36
N ARG A 173 7.32 -19.26 -3.19
CA ARG A 173 7.74 -17.95 -2.70
C ARG A 173 8.29 -18.10 -1.28
N PRO A 174 9.38 -17.44 -0.96
CA PRO A 174 9.91 -17.44 0.38
C PRO A 174 8.99 -16.69 1.35
N LEU A 175 8.83 -17.23 2.56
CA LEU A 175 8.18 -16.55 3.67
C LEU A 175 9.08 -16.61 4.88
N GLY A 176 9.42 -15.47 5.45
CA GLY A 176 10.14 -15.35 6.71
C GLY A 176 9.17 -15.43 7.89
N ILE A 177 9.52 -16.23 8.88
CA ILE A 177 8.77 -16.40 10.12
C ILE A 177 9.63 -15.91 11.29
N PRO A 178 9.46 -14.65 11.76
CA PRO A 178 10.12 -14.17 12.97
C PRO A 178 9.61 -14.89 14.22
N THR A 179 10.36 -14.87 15.31
CA THR A 179 9.92 -15.39 16.61
C THR A 179 8.67 -14.65 17.11
N VAL A 180 7.95 -15.22 18.05
CA VAL A 180 6.80 -14.55 18.69
C VAL A 180 7.25 -13.24 19.33
N LYS A 181 8.39 -13.26 20.04
CA LYS A 181 9.01 -12.09 20.67
C LYS A 181 9.29 -10.98 19.64
N ASP A 182 9.92 -11.32 18.51
CA ASP A 182 10.24 -10.34 17.47
C ASP A 182 8.98 -9.77 16.80
N ARG A 183 7.96 -10.61 16.58
CA ARG A 183 6.67 -10.14 16.06
C ARG A 183 6.00 -9.13 17.00
N ILE A 184 6.11 -9.32 18.32
CA ILE A 184 5.58 -8.40 19.32
C ILE A 184 6.38 -7.09 19.27
N ALA A 185 7.71 -7.15 19.29
CA ALA A 185 8.56 -5.97 19.21
C ALA A 185 8.31 -5.16 17.93
N GLN A 186 8.25 -5.83 16.77
CA GLN A 186 7.92 -5.18 15.49
C GLN A 186 6.52 -4.58 15.48
N THR A 187 5.53 -5.26 16.08
CA THR A 187 4.16 -4.75 16.18
C THR A 187 4.12 -3.51 17.08
N ALA A 188 4.82 -3.52 18.21
CA ALA A 188 4.91 -2.37 19.11
C ALA A 188 5.54 -1.15 18.41
N VAL A 189 6.66 -1.33 17.72
CA VAL A 189 7.29 -0.28 16.92
C VAL A 189 6.33 0.21 15.82
N LYS A 190 5.71 -0.70 15.06
CA LYS A 190 4.76 -0.35 14.02
C LYS A 190 3.62 0.53 14.55
N ARG A 191 3.01 0.16 15.68
CA ARG A 191 1.91 0.95 16.29
C ARG A 191 2.34 2.36 16.70
N VAL A 192 3.61 2.56 17.01
CA VAL A 192 4.15 3.88 17.35
C VAL A 192 4.45 4.71 16.11
N ILE A 193 5.00 4.12 15.04
CA ILE A 193 5.48 4.90 13.88
C ILE A 193 4.49 4.95 12.72
N GLU A 194 3.56 4.00 12.61
CA GLU A 194 2.61 3.93 11.50
C GLU A 194 1.79 5.21 11.33
N PRO A 195 1.25 5.87 12.40
CA PRO A 195 0.53 7.13 12.23
C PRO A 195 1.38 8.27 11.65
N ILE A 196 2.69 8.27 11.91
CA ILE A 196 3.61 9.27 11.37
C ILE A 196 3.70 9.12 9.84
N PHE A 197 3.93 7.89 9.37
CA PHE A 197 4.05 7.61 7.94
C PHE A 197 2.71 7.71 7.20
N GLU A 198 1.60 7.30 7.85
CA GLU A 198 0.25 7.44 7.27
C GLU A 198 -0.11 8.88 6.94
N LYS A 199 0.38 9.84 7.71
CA LYS A 199 0.17 11.27 7.41
C LYS A 199 0.87 11.70 6.11
N MET A 200 1.97 11.05 5.75
CA MET A 200 2.76 11.36 4.55
C MET A 200 2.19 10.67 3.31
N PHE A 201 1.69 9.44 3.45
CA PHE A 201 1.30 8.62 2.31
C PHE A 201 0.17 9.26 1.51
N LEU A 202 0.36 9.34 0.19
CA LEU A 202 -0.63 9.87 -0.72
C LEU A 202 -1.88 8.96 -0.81
N PRO A 203 -3.04 9.54 -1.15
CA PRO A 203 -4.29 8.78 -1.28
C PRO A 203 -4.27 7.77 -2.44
N THR A 204 -3.29 7.85 -3.33
CA THR A 204 -3.06 6.94 -4.45
C THR A 204 -2.52 5.57 -4.04
N SER A 205 -2.03 5.42 -2.80
CA SER A 205 -1.50 4.18 -2.23
C SER A 205 -2.51 3.53 -1.27
N TYR A 206 -2.87 2.27 -1.52
CA TYR A 206 -3.95 1.56 -0.80
C TYR A 206 -3.47 0.32 -0.03
N GLY A 207 -2.39 -0.32 -0.46
CA GLY A 207 -1.94 -1.59 0.11
C GLY A 207 -1.33 -1.47 1.51
N PHE A 208 -1.70 -2.39 2.42
CA PHE A 208 -1.17 -2.48 3.80
C PHE A 208 -1.42 -1.25 4.69
N ARG A 209 -2.34 -0.39 4.32
CA ARG A 209 -2.67 0.83 5.06
C ARG A 209 -3.96 0.67 5.88
N PRO A 210 -4.06 1.30 7.06
CA PRO A 210 -5.29 1.32 7.85
C PRO A 210 -6.44 1.97 7.08
N GLY A 211 -7.62 1.32 7.12
CA GLY A 211 -8.83 1.85 6.48
C GLY A 211 -8.85 1.78 4.95
N GLN A 212 -7.77 1.38 4.31
CA GLN A 212 -7.64 1.25 2.85
C GLN A 212 -7.68 -0.23 2.43
N GLY A 213 -8.24 -0.52 1.27
CA GLY A 213 -8.32 -1.90 0.80
C GLY A 213 -8.39 -2.06 -0.72
N CYS A 214 -8.34 -3.31 -1.18
CA CYS A 214 -8.43 -3.64 -2.61
C CYS A 214 -9.67 -3.04 -3.28
N LYS A 215 -10.81 -2.93 -2.55
CA LYS A 215 -12.04 -2.37 -3.10
C LYS A 215 -11.93 -0.89 -3.40
N ASP A 216 -11.17 -0.16 -2.59
CA ASP A 216 -10.99 1.29 -2.73
C ASP A 216 -10.08 1.59 -3.91
N ALA A 217 -8.97 0.84 -4.05
CA ALA A 217 -8.10 0.90 -5.22
C ALA A 217 -8.88 0.58 -6.52
N LEU A 218 -9.71 -0.47 -6.52
CA LEU A 218 -10.53 -0.84 -7.68
C LEU A 218 -11.57 0.23 -8.03
N ARG A 219 -12.18 0.88 -7.02
CA ARG A 219 -13.11 2.01 -7.25
C ARG A 219 -12.40 3.20 -7.89
N GLN A 220 -11.17 3.50 -7.45
CA GLN A 220 -10.37 4.56 -8.05
C GLN A 220 -10.02 4.26 -9.50
N VAL A 221 -9.59 3.04 -9.83
CA VAL A 221 -9.38 2.60 -11.21
C VAL A 221 -10.65 2.80 -12.04
N GLU A 222 -11.82 2.37 -11.55
CA GLU A 222 -13.09 2.54 -12.27
C GLU A 222 -13.46 4.02 -12.45
N ALA A 223 -13.18 4.87 -11.46
CA ALA A 223 -13.44 6.31 -11.56
C ALA A 223 -12.59 6.94 -12.66
N LEU A 224 -11.29 6.61 -12.72
CA LEU A 224 -10.37 7.10 -13.74
C LEU A 224 -10.74 6.62 -15.14
N LEU A 225 -11.13 5.35 -15.30
CA LEU A 225 -11.62 4.81 -16.57
C LEU A 225 -12.88 5.54 -17.06
N LYS A 226 -13.81 5.84 -16.14
CA LYS A 226 -15.02 6.63 -16.46
C LYS A 226 -14.69 8.08 -16.83
N ALA A 227 -13.60 8.64 -16.28
CA ALA A 227 -13.11 9.96 -16.62
C ALA A 227 -12.36 10.01 -17.97
N GLY A 228 -12.22 8.87 -18.67
CA GLY A 228 -11.59 8.81 -19.99
C GLY A 228 -10.10 8.43 -19.96
N HIS A 229 -9.52 8.06 -18.81
CA HIS A 229 -8.14 7.59 -18.72
C HIS A 229 -8.05 6.12 -19.14
N THR A 230 -8.06 5.86 -20.45
CA THR A 230 -8.18 4.50 -21.01
C THR A 230 -6.84 3.86 -21.40
N HIS A 231 -5.78 4.64 -21.45
CA HIS A 231 -4.43 4.15 -21.67
C HIS A 231 -3.79 3.84 -20.30
N VAL A 232 -3.22 2.65 -20.17
CA VAL A 232 -2.71 2.16 -18.91
C VAL A 232 -1.25 1.75 -19.02
N VAL A 233 -0.47 2.12 -18.03
CA VAL A 233 0.81 1.49 -17.71
C VAL A 233 0.52 0.48 -16.61
N ASP A 234 0.69 -0.81 -16.91
CA ASP A 234 0.67 -1.90 -15.94
C ASP A 234 2.14 -2.27 -15.66
N ALA A 235 2.58 -2.10 -14.42
CA ALA A 235 3.98 -2.26 -14.07
C ALA A 235 4.15 -3.12 -12.82
N ASP A 236 5.04 -4.11 -12.89
CA ASP A 236 5.36 -5.06 -11.83
C ASP A 236 6.85 -4.93 -11.44
N LEU A 237 7.14 -4.78 -10.17
CA LEU A 237 8.50 -4.72 -9.64
C LEU A 237 9.03 -6.13 -9.39
N GLN A 238 10.20 -6.44 -9.94
CA GLN A 238 10.80 -7.77 -9.80
C GLN A 238 11.31 -8.00 -8.37
N GLY A 239 10.67 -8.94 -7.65
CA GLY A 239 11.12 -9.35 -6.33
C GLY A 239 11.22 -8.19 -5.32
N TYR A 240 10.29 -7.25 -5.37
CA TYR A 240 10.36 -5.96 -4.68
C TYR A 240 10.80 -6.06 -3.21
N PHE A 241 10.13 -6.89 -2.40
CA PHE A 241 10.46 -7.03 -0.98
C PHE A 241 11.90 -7.51 -0.73
N ASP A 242 12.46 -8.29 -1.63
CA ASP A 242 13.81 -8.85 -1.50
C ASP A 242 14.88 -7.94 -2.14
N SER A 243 14.47 -6.89 -2.89
CA SER A 243 15.39 -6.02 -3.65
C SER A 243 15.56 -4.61 -3.08
N ILE A 244 14.80 -4.22 -2.06
CA ILE A 244 14.89 -2.86 -1.48
C ILE A 244 16.30 -2.60 -0.94
N PRO A 245 17.06 -1.59 -1.44
CA PRO A 245 18.40 -1.31 -0.98
C PRO A 245 18.40 -0.76 0.45
N HIS A 246 19.03 -1.46 1.41
CA HIS A 246 19.09 -1.05 2.82
C HIS A 246 19.62 0.38 3.02
N PRO A 247 20.74 0.83 2.38
CA PRO A 247 21.23 2.19 2.59
C PRO A 247 20.18 3.26 2.29
N ARG A 248 19.47 3.12 1.15
CA ARG A 248 18.42 4.08 0.74
C ARG A 248 17.20 4.04 1.64
N LEU A 249 16.76 2.85 2.06
CA LEU A 249 15.66 2.73 3.01
C LEU A 249 16.01 3.38 4.35
N LYS A 250 17.25 3.22 4.83
CA LYS A 250 17.75 3.88 6.03
C LYS A 250 17.76 5.41 5.90
N GLU A 251 18.13 5.94 4.74
CA GLU A 251 18.04 7.38 4.44
C GLU A 251 16.59 7.87 4.54
N ARG A 252 15.65 7.20 3.89
CA ARG A 252 14.21 7.54 3.97
C ARG A 252 13.68 7.52 5.41
N LEU A 253 14.09 6.55 6.21
CA LEU A 253 13.75 6.51 7.64
C LEU A 253 14.29 7.73 8.39
N LYS A 254 15.55 8.13 8.13
CA LYS A 254 16.22 9.27 8.77
C LYS A 254 15.68 10.63 8.32
N GLU A 255 14.99 10.71 7.22
CA GLU A 255 14.26 11.92 6.80
C GLU A 255 13.12 12.25 7.78
N VAL A 256 12.49 11.24 8.37
CA VAL A 256 11.28 11.37 9.21
C VAL A 256 11.57 11.13 10.70
N LEU A 257 12.50 10.22 11.00
CA LEU A 257 12.82 9.78 12.34
C LEU A 257 14.24 10.23 12.74
N SER A 258 14.39 10.70 13.99
CA SER A 258 15.70 11.03 14.59
C SER A 258 15.96 10.31 15.91
N ASP A 259 15.06 9.37 16.31
CA ASP A 259 15.30 8.49 17.47
C ASP A 259 16.30 7.40 17.11
N GLY A 260 17.57 7.58 17.54
CA GLY A 260 18.66 6.66 17.19
C GLY A 260 18.45 5.23 17.70
N ARG A 261 17.77 5.03 18.83
CA ARG A 261 17.47 3.69 19.35
C ARG A 261 16.40 2.99 18.52
N LEU A 262 15.38 3.72 18.10
CA LEU A 262 14.34 3.21 17.23
C LEU A 262 14.90 2.88 15.84
N LEU A 263 15.72 3.77 15.28
CA LEU A 263 16.40 3.51 14.01
C LEU A 263 17.31 2.27 14.11
N GLY A 264 18.05 2.10 15.21
CA GLY A 264 18.86 0.90 15.45
C GLY A 264 18.06 -0.39 15.51
N LEU A 265 16.81 -0.37 16.05
CA LEU A 265 15.92 -1.52 16.00
C LEU A 265 15.48 -1.84 14.57
N LEU A 266 15.10 -0.82 13.80
CA LEU A 266 14.68 -1.01 12.39
C LEU A 266 15.85 -1.55 11.55
N GLU A 267 17.05 -1.00 11.72
CA GLU A 267 18.28 -1.51 11.08
C GLU A 267 18.57 -2.95 11.48
N GLY A 268 18.47 -3.28 12.78
CA GLY A 268 18.67 -4.65 13.25
C GLY A 268 17.72 -5.67 12.65
N TRP A 269 16.46 -5.30 12.36
CA TRP A 269 15.52 -6.18 11.67
C TRP A 269 15.78 -6.29 10.16
N LEU A 270 16.35 -5.29 9.52
CA LEU A 270 16.76 -5.37 8.12
C LEU A 270 18.00 -6.27 7.95
N GLU A 271 18.90 -6.25 8.91
CA GLU A 271 20.18 -6.98 8.89
C GLU A 271 20.14 -8.31 9.66
N GLN A 272 18.96 -8.71 10.20
CA GLN A 272 18.84 -9.97 10.92
C GLN A 272 19.07 -11.16 9.99
N ASP A 273 19.78 -12.17 10.51
CA ASP A 273 20.05 -13.39 9.76
C ASP A 273 18.78 -14.12 9.33
N ILE A 274 18.86 -14.75 8.18
CA ILE A 274 17.84 -15.66 7.65
C ILE A 274 18.37 -17.08 7.76
N VAL A 275 17.53 -17.98 8.25
CA VAL A 275 17.85 -19.41 8.36
C VAL A 275 16.85 -20.22 7.55
N GLN A 276 17.34 -21.01 6.62
CA GLN A 276 16.57 -21.95 5.81
C GLN A 276 17.28 -23.31 5.86
N GLU A 277 16.65 -24.29 6.49
CA GLU A 277 17.24 -25.59 6.73
C GLU A 277 18.61 -25.49 7.47
N LEU A 278 19.70 -25.84 6.81
CA LEU A 278 21.08 -25.77 7.34
C LEU A 278 21.84 -24.51 6.89
N ARG A 279 21.20 -23.63 6.10
CA ARG A 279 21.83 -22.40 5.59
C ARG A 279 21.48 -21.22 6.47
N ARG A 280 22.47 -20.39 6.74
CA ARG A 280 22.32 -19.12 7.46
C ARG A 280 23.08 -18.04 6.70
N TRP A 281 22.46 -16.89 6.50
CA TRP A 281 23.09 -15.73 5.85
C TRP A 281 22.45 -14.44 6.34
N THR A 282 23.21 -13.35 6.27
CA THR A 282 22.70 -11.99 6.50
C THR A 282 22.31 -11.36 5.17
N PRO A 283 21.08 -10.86 5.00
CA PRO A 283 20.67 -10.21 3.76
C PRO A 283 21.38 -8.86 3.58
N THR A 284 21.80 -8.55 2.35
CA THR A 284 22.41 -7.25 1.99
C THR A 284 21.38 -6.23 1.49
N GLY A 285 20.14 -6.66 1.31
CA GLY A 285 19.01 -5.86 0.87
C GLY A 285 17.69 -6.55 1.18
N GLY A 286 16.61 -5.86 0.91
CA GLY A 286 15.26 -6.34 1.10
C GLY A 286 14.71 -6.18 2.51
N THR A 287 13.42 -6.45 2.62
CA THR A 287 12.70 -6.57 3.89
C THR A 287 12.10 -7.98 3.96
N PRO A 288 12.30 -8.74 5.04
CA PRO A 288 11.85 -10.12 5.09
C PRO A 288 10.34 -10.26 4.82
N GLN A 289 9.95 -10.98 3.76
CA GLN A 289 8.55 -11.27 3.48
C GLN A 289 7.95 -12.06 4.64
N GLY A 290 6.95 -11.48 5.33
CA GLY A 290 6.32 -12.07 6.51
C GLY A 290 6.70 -11.42 7.84
N ALA A 291 7.69 -10.55 7.89
CA ALA A 291 7.93 -9.69 9.05
C ALA A 291 6.84 -8.62 9.16
N VAL A 292 6.47 -8.27 10.40
CA VAL A 292 5.33 -7.37 10.67
C VAL A 292 5.58 -5.94 10.19
N ILE A 293 6.83 -5.49 10.27
CA ILE A 293 7.22 -4.13 9.90
C ILE A 293 7.45 -3.95 8.39
N SER A 294 7.75 -5.03 7.67
CA SER A 294 8.14 -4.99 6.24
C SER A 294 7.14 -4.28 5.33
N PRO A 295 5.81 -4.47 5.45
CA PRO A 295 4.86 -3.75 4.60
C PRO A 295 4.89 -2.23 4.79
N LEU A 296 5.12 -1.74 6.01
CA LEU A 296 5.23 -0.31 6.28
C LEU A 296 6.50 0.27 5.66
N LEU A 297 7.64 -0.43 5.82
CA LEU A 297 8.92 -0.03 5.23
C LEU A 297 8.89 -0.06 3.70
N ALA A 298 8.22 -1.06 3.12
CA ALA A 298 8.00 -1.16 1.69
C ALA A 298 7.17 0.02 1.16
N ASN A 299 6.08 0.38 1.84
CA ASN A 299 5.29 1.56 1.47
C ASN A 299 6.09 2.86 1.60
N LEU A 300 6.91 3.01 2.65
CA LEU A 300 7.78 4.18 2.81
C LEU A 300 8.77 4.30 1.64
N TYR A 301 9.34 3.18 1.19
CA TYR A 301 10.29 3.20 0.08
C TYR A 301 9.63 3.64 -1.24
N LEU A 302 8.42 3.14 -1.54
CA LEU A 302 7.67 3.49 -2.75
C LEU A 302 6.97 4.85 -2.67
N HIS A 303 6.89 5.46 -1.50
CA HIS A 303 6.23 6.76 -1.35
C HIS A 303 6.82 7.84 -2.27
N SER A 304 8.14 7.85 -2.46
CA SER A 304 8.78 8.80 -3.39
C SER A 304 8.47 8.52 -4.87
N LEU A 305 8.03 7.30 -5.24
CA LEU A 305 7.43 7.05 -6.55
C LEU A 305 6.04 7.66 -6.63
N ASP A 306 5.24 7.50 -5.56
CA ASP A 306 3.90 8.11 -5.49
C ASP A 306 3.99 9.64 -5.66
N GLU A 307 4.92 10.28 -4.93
CA GLU A 307 5.19 11.72 -5.03
C GLU A 307 5.62 12.12 -6.44
N ARG A 308 6.56 11.38 -7.04
CA ARG A 308 7.05 11.65 -8.40
C ARG A 308 5.93 11.57 -9.43
N MET A 309 5.03 10.60 -9.33
CA MET A 309 3.89 10.48 -10.24
C MET A 309 2.89 11.65 -10.02
N ALA A 310 2.62 12.02 -8.78
CA ALA A 310 1.76 13.15 -8.45
C ALA A 310 2.32 14.50 -8.95
N GLU A 311 3.63 14.74 -8.78
CA GLU A 311 4.32 15.93 -9.31
C GLU A 311 4.22 16.07 -10.84
N ARG A 312 4.14 14.92 -11.54
CA ARG A 312 3.97 14.86 -12.99
C ARG A 312 2.50 14.92 -13.43
N GLY A 313 1.56 15.01 -12.48
CA GLY A 313 0.12 15.00 -12.77
C GLY A 313 -0.35 13.64 -13.33
N LEU A 314 0.31 12.54 -12.98
CA LEU A 314 0.00 11.20 -13.43
C LEU A 314 -0.90 10.48 -12.42
N GLU A 315 -2.00 9.92 -12.91
CA GLU A 315 -2.99 9.21 -12.10
C GLU A 315 -2.56 7.78 -11.84
N MET A 316 -1.84 7.58 -10.72
CA MET A 316 -1.38 6.26 -10.28
C MET A 316 -2.35 5.68 -9.24
N VAL A 317 -2.58 4.36 -9.31
CA VAL A 317 -3.29 3.59 -8.29
C VAL A 317 -2.37 2.44 -7.87
N ARG A 318 -1.87 2.49 -6.63
CA ARG A 318 -0.91 1.51 -6.11
C ARG A 318 -1.48 0.69 -4.95
N TYR A 319 -1.30 -0.62 -5.00
CA TYR A 319 -1.59 -1.55 -3.92
C TYR A 319 -0.34 -2.36 -3.56
N ALA A 320 0.43 -1.92 -2.57
CA ALA A 320 1.75 -2.44 -2.24
C ALA A 320 2.75 -2.22 -3.40
N ASP A 321 3.26 -3.29 -3.99
CA ASP A 321 4.16 -3.32 -5.15
C ASP A 321 3.42 -3.44 -6.51
N ASP A 322 2.13 -3.71 -6.49
CA ASP A 322 1.27 -3.80 -7.66
C ASP A 322 0.65 -2.41 -7.97
N PHE A 323 0.92 -1.83 -9.13
CA PHE A 323 0.40 -0.52 -9.48
C PHE A 323 0.10 -0.34 -10.96
N VAL A 324 -0.86 0.53 -11.22
CA VAL A 324 -1.23 0.96 -12.57
C VAL A 324 -1.23 2.48 -12.64
N ILE A 325 -0.86 3.03 -13.81
CA ILE A 325 -1.00 4.45 -14.11
C ILE A 325 -1.96 4.59 -15.27
N LEU A 326 -3.03 5.37 -15.08
CA LEU A 326 -4.06 5.55 -16.09
C LEU A 326 -3.94 6.94 -16.73
N CYS A 327 -3.90 6.96 -18.05
CA CYS A 327 -3.66 8.15 -18.85
C CYS A 327 -4.77 8.35 -19.89
N PRO A 328 -5.10 9.59 -20.27
CA PRO A 328 -6.05 9.88 -21.34
C PRO A 328 -5.48 9.56 -22.74
N THR A 329 -4.16 9.61 -22.95
CA THR A 329 -3.53 9.38 -24.26
C THR A 329 -2.40 8.36 -24.20
N ALA A 330 -2.07 7.79 -25.35
CA ALA A 330 -0.96 6.84 -25.49
C ALA A 330 0.39 7.50 -25.19
N GLU A 331 0.60 8.73 -25.66
CA GLU A 331 1.83 9.50 -25.46
C GLU A 331 2.08 9.77 -23.97
N GLN A 332 1.02 10.09 -23.22
CA GLN A 332 1.15 10.23 -21.76
C GLN A 332 1.49 8.91 -21.07
N ALA A 333 0.90 7.80 -21.51
CA ALA A 333 1.21 6.50 -20.95
C ALA A 333 2.66 6.06 -21.24
N GLU A 334 3.17 6.32 -22.44
CA GLU A 334 4.58 6.08 -22.78
C GLU A 334 5.51 6.99 -21.95
N GLY A 335 5.18 8.26 -21.81
CA GLY A 335 5.88 9.20 -20.94
C GLY A 335 5.88 8.74 -19.46
N ALA A 336 4.73 8.28 -18.97
CA ALA A 336 4.60 7.74 -17.61
C ALA A 336 5.47 6.49 -17.40
N LEU A 337 5.52 5.58 -18.38
CA LEU A 337 6.40 4.41 -18.31
C LEU A 337 7.88 4.82 -18.29
N ALA A 338 8.27 5.83 -19.07
CA ALA A 338 9.64 6.35 -19.06
C ALA A 338 10.01 6.94 -17.68
N GLU A 339 9.12 7.72 -17.04
CA GLU A 339 9.31 8.24 -15.68
C GLU A 339 9.43 7.12 -14.63
N VAL A 340 8.59 6.09 -14.73
CA VAL A 340 8.67 4.90 -13.84
C VAL A 340 10.01 4.19 -14.02
N LYS A 341 10.44 3.94 -15.25
CA LYS A 341 11.74 3.29 -15.55
C LYS A 341 12.90 4.08 -14.95
N ALA A 342 12.94 5.39 -15.18
CA ALA A 342 13.99 6.27 -14.67
C ALA A 342 14.01 6.27 -13.14
N TRP A 343 12.84 6.34 -12.48
CA TRP A 343 12.76 6.29 -11.03
C TRP A 343 13.21 4.93 -10.47
N VAL A 344 12.75 3.82 -11.05
CA VAL A 344 13.07 2.44 -10.63
C VAL A 344 14.57 2.19 -10.70
N GLU A 345 15.22 2.54 -11.83
CA GLU A 345 16.66 2.43 -12.01
C GLU A 345 17.42 3.31 -11.00
N ALA A 346 17.04 4.58 -10.91
CA ALA A 346 17.64 5.52 -9.97
C ALA A 346 17.51 5.07 -8.51
N ASN A 347 16.51 4.28 -8.15
CA ASN A 347 16.28 3.76 -6.79
C ASN A 347 16.74 2.30 -6.59
N GLY A 348 17.51 1.73 -7.53
CA GLY A 348 18.12 0.40 -7.38
C GLY A 348 17.12 -0.74 -7.41
N LEU A 349 15.97 -0.54 -8.07
CA LEU A 349 14.94 -1.56 -8.28
C LEU A 349 14.95 -2.01 -9.75
N THR A 350 14.16 -3.02 -10.07
CA THR A 350 14.04 -3.55 -11.42
C THR A 350 12.58 -3.80 -11.77
N LEU A 351 12.15 -3.37 -12.95
CA LEU A 351 10.85 -3.74 -13.50
C LEU A 351 10.89 -5.15 -14.06
N HIS A 352 9.78 -5.88 -13.93
CA HIS A 352 9.64 -7.20 -14.53
C HIS A 352 9.39 -7.04 -16.04
N PRO A 353 10.30 -7.50 -16.93
CA PRO A 353 10.25 -7.17 -18.37
C PRO A 353 9.00 -7.72 -19.07
N GLU A 354 8.53 -8.92 -18.67
CA GLU A 354 7.39 -9.58 -19.31
C GLU A 354 6.02 -9.14 -18.77
N LYS A 355 5.98 -8.42 -17.62
CA LYS A 355 4.74 -8.02 -16.97
C LYS A 355 4.51 -6.51 -17.04
N THR A 356 5.51 -5.76 -17.45
CA THR A 356 5.40 -4.32 -17.61
C THR A 356 5.03 -3.99 -19.05
N HIS A 357 3.87 -3.39 -19.25
CA HIS A 357 3.37 -3.03 -20.58
C HIS A 357 2.51 -1.78 -20.58
N VAL A 358 2.37 -1.19 -21.76
CA VAL A 358 1.41 -0.12 -22.04
C VAL A 358 0.29 -0.69 -22.91
N GLY A 359 -0.95 -0.37 -22.61
CA GLY A 359 -2.10 -0.82 -23.38
C GLY A 359 -3.25 0.18 -23.39
N ASN A 360 -4.24 -0.04 -24.25
CA ASN A 360 -5.49 0.67 -24.23
C ASN A 360 -6.61 -0.29 -23.80
N CYS A 361 -7.15 -0.09 -22.59
CA CYS A 361 -8.15 -1.00 -22.01
C CYS A 361 -9.50 -1.00 -22.72
N CYS A 362 -9.75 -0.09 -23.67
CA CYS A 362 -10.93 -0.11 -24.53
C CYS A 362 -10.80 -1.09 -25.72
N ILE A 363 -9.58 -1.56 -26.01
CA ILE A 363 -9.28 -2.46 -27.13
C ILE A 363 -9.17 -3.89 -26.61
N GLU A 364 -9.81 -4.83 -27.30
CA GLU A 364 -9.68 -6.25 -26.98
C GLU A 364 -8.21 -6.73 -27.14
N GLY A 365 -7.71 -7.47 -26.18
CA GLY A 365 -6.33 -7.94 -26.12
C GLY A 365 -5.34 -6.96 -25.49
N GLN A 366 -5.71 -5.68 -25.25
CA GLN A 366 -4.84 -4.65 -24.68
C GLN A 366 -5.22 -4.26 -23.23
N GLY A 367 -6.10 -5.04 -22.60
CA GLY A 367 -6.49 -4.82 -21.22
C GLY A 367 -5.39 -5.18 -20.22
N PHE A 368 -5.60 -4.80 -18.96
CA PHE A 368 -4.68 -5.05 -17.85
C PHE A 368 -5.34 -5.85 -16.73
N GLU A 369 -4.52 -6.47 -15.87
CA GLU A 369 -4.98 -7.19 -14.69
C GLU A 369 -4.54 -6.47 -13.43
N PHE A 370 -5.49 -6.13 -12.55
CA PHE A 370 -5.21 -5.48 -11.28
C PHE A 370 -6.05 -6.09 -10.16
N LEU A 371 -5.42 -6.45 -9.05
CA LEU A 371 -6.04 -7.00 -7.84
C LEU A 371 -7.05 -8.13 -8.09
N GLY A 372 -6.74 -8.99 -9.04
CA GLY A 372 -7.57 -10.16 -9.37
C GLY A 372 -8.68 -9.93 -10.36
N TYR A 373 -8.77 -8.75 -10.95
CA TYR A 373 -9.70 -8.39 -12.04
C TYR A 373 -8.94 -8.07 -13.32
N ARG A 374 -9.60 -8.27 -14.47
CA ARG A 374 -9.17 -7.83 -15.78
C ARG A 374 -10.08 -6.69 -16.23
N PHE A 375 -9.48 -5.63 -16.70
CA PHE A 375 -10.12 -4.45 -17.28
C PHE A 375 -9.83 -4.46 -18.78
N GLU A 376 -10.85 -4.67 -19.59
CA GLU A 376 -10.72 -4.81 -21.04
C GLU A 376 -12.03 -4.54 -21.76
N ALA A 377 -11.97 -3.91 -22.93
CA ALA A 377 -13.11 -3.58 -23.77
C ALA A 377 -14.25 -2.90 -22.99
N GLY A 378 -13.92 -1.96 -22.10
CA GLY A 378 -14.86 -1.24 -21.24
C GLY A 378 -15.53 -2.08 -20.14
N LYS A 379 -15.03 -3.28 -19.85
CA LYS A 379 -15.61 -4.20 -18.86
C LYS A 379 -14.60 -4.56 -17.78
N ARG A 380 -15.09 -4.69 -16.54
CA ARG A 380 -14.35 -5.32 -15.44
C ARG A 380 -14.81 -6.77 -15.27
N GLN A 381 -13.91 -7.70 -15.34
CA GLN A 381 -14.18 -9.14 -15.20
C GLN A 381 -13.25 -9.74 -14.14
N VAL A 382 -13.71 -10.77 -13.43
CA VAL A 382 -12.83 -11.57 -12.57
C VAL A 382 -11.83 -12.30 -13.44
N ARG A 383 -10.55 -12.18 -13.17
CA ARG A 383 -9.51 -12.87 -13.97
C ARG A 383 -9.66 -14.39 -13.89
N LYS A 384 -9.38 -15.07 -15.00
CA LYS A 384 -9.54 -16.55 -15.13
C LYS A 384 -8.87 -17.33 -14.00
N LYS A 385 -7.66 -16.93 -13.59
CA LYS A 385 -6.93 -17.57 -12.47
C LYS A 385 -7.70 -17.48 -11.14
N SER A 386 -8.26 -16.32 -10.80
CA SER A 386 -9.05 -16.12 -9.57
C SER A 386 -10.33 -16.94 -9.59
N LEU A 387 -10.99 -17.04 -10.75
CA LEU A 387 -12.19 -17.85 -10.93
C LEU A 387 -11.90 -19.35 -10.79
N ASN A 388 -10.79 -19.83 -11.34
CA ASN A 388 -10.37 -21.22 -11.21
C ASN A 388 -10.07 -21.59 -9.75
N VAL A 389 -9.32 -20.75 -9.02
CA VAL A 389 -9.06 -20.96 -7.59
C VAL A 389 -10.36 -21.01 -6.77
N LEU A 390 -11.35 -20.18 -7.10
CA LEU A 390 -12.67 -20.24 -6.46
C LEU A 390 -13.39 -21.57 -6.76
N LYS A 391 -13.41 -22.00 -8.03
CA LYS A 391 -14.00 -23.28 -8.42
C LYS A 391 -13.36 -24.46 -7.72
N ASP A 392 -12.02 -24.47 -7.58
CA ASP A 392 -11.30 -25.54 -6.91
C ASP A 392 -11.60 -25.56 -5.40
N LYS A 393 -11.64 -24.40 -4.74
CA LYS A 393 -12.06 -24.31 -3.33
C LYS A 393 -13.50 -24.79 -3.11
N ILE A 394 -14.41 -24.52 -4.04
CA ILE A 394 -15.78 -25.02 -3.96
C ILE A 394 -15.79 -26.55 -4.10
N ARG A 395 -15.09 -27.09 -5.12
CA ARG A 395 -14.97 -28.53 -5.33
C ARG A 395 -14.42 -29.25 -4.10
N ASP A 396 -13.33 -28.72 -3.49
CA ASP A 396 -12.72 -29.32 -2.30
C ASP A 396 -13.66 -29.34 -1.10
N LYS A 397 -14.48 -28.28 -0.92
CA LYS A 397 -15.45 -28.22 0.17
C LYS A 397 -16.73 -29.04 -0.09
N THR A 398 -17.06 -29.31 -1.35
CA THR A 398 -18.28 -30.05 -1.75
C THR A 398 -17.99 -31.49 -2.13
N ARG A 399 -16.74 -31.93 -2.16
CA ARG A 399 -16.39 -33.35 -2.24
C ARG A 399 -16.95 -34.08 -1.02
N ARG A 400 -17.86 -35.00 -1.27
CA ARG A 400 -18.36 -35.99 -0.30
C ARG A 400 -17.35 -37.12 -0.16
#